data_085364f356530f1256c09feaf50afa39
#
_entry.id   085364f356530f1256c09feaf50afa39
#
_cell.length_a   1.000
_cell.length_b   1.000
_cell.length_c   1.000
_cell.angle_alpha   90.00
_cell.angle_beta   90.00
_cell.angle_gamma   90.00
#
_symmetry.space_group_name_H-M   'P 1'
#
loop_
_entity.id
_entity.type
_entity.pdbx_description
1 polymer ?
#
loop_
_entity_poly.entity_id
_entity_poly.type
_entity_poly.pdbx_seq_one_letter_code
_entity_poly.pdbx_strand_id
1 'polypeptide(L)' 'MRLKKERREEMKVKILEFLKNADGHIATIPMLARAIHASSPTAKSIVWELEVERKVSVVMLGGQYMVKLEERVIKDDY' A
#
# COMPACT_ATOMS: atom_id res chain seq x y z
N MET A 1 -1.93 -8.67 -18.57
CA MET A 1 -3.30 -8.12 -18.60
C MET A 1 -3.37 -6.86 -17.75
N ARG A 2 -3.95 -5.81 -18.27
CA ARG A 2 -4.06 -4.56 -17.52
C ARG A 2 -5.23 -4.62 -16.54
N LEU A 3 -5.00 -4.11 -15.33
CA LEU A 3 -6.07 -3.96 -14.37
C LEU A 3 -6.97 -2.80 -14.78
N LYS A 4 -8.26 -2.97 -14.61
CA LYS A 4 -9.20 -1.88 -14.82
C LYS A 4 -9.01 -0.83 -13.73
N LYS A 5 -9.32 0.41 -14.06
CA LYS A 5 -9.17 1.52 -13.12
C LYS A 5 -9.93 1.27 -11.81
N GLU A 6 -11.14 0.77 -11.90
CA GLU A 6 -11.96 0.47 -10.73
C GLU A 6 -11.29 -0.54 -9.81
N ARG A 7 -10.71 -1.59 -10.40
CA ARG A 7 -10.03 -2.61 -9.62
C ARG A 7 -8.78 -2.06 -8.94
N ARG A 8 -8.06 -1.19 -9.62
CA ARG A 8 -6.88 -0.56 -9.03
C ARG A 8 -7.29 0.31 -7.85
N GLU A 9 -8.40 1.04 -7.96
CA GLU A 9 -8.88 1.88 -6.85
C GLU A 9 -9.32 1.02 -5.67
N GLU A 10 -9.96 -0.11 -5.91
CA GLU A 10 -10.31 -1.05 -4.85
C GLU A 10 -9.07 -1.57 -4.13
N MET A 11 -8.03 -1.91 -4.90
CA MET A 11 -6.78 -2.39 -4.32
C MET A 11 -6.10 -1.32 -3.47
N LYS A 12 -6.14 -0.07 -3.93
CA LYS A 12 -5.60 1.05 -3.17
C LYS A 12 -6.31 1.18 -1.82
N VAL A 13 -7.63 1.10 -1.82
CA VAL A 13 -8.41 1.20 -0.59
C VAL A 13 -8.04 0.06 0.36
N LYS A 14 -7.95 -1.16 -0.17
CA LYS A 14 -7.59 -2.33 0.66
C LYS A 14 -6.20 -2.19 1.26
N ILE A 15 -5.24 -1.69 0.51
CA ILE A 15 -3.90 -1.47 1.01
C ILE A 15 -3.90 -0.44 2.14
N LEU A 16 -4.62 0.67 1.95
CA LEU A 16 -4.69 1.71 2.97
C LEU A 16 -5.37 1.19 4.24
N GLU A 17 -6.45 0.42 4.09
CA GLU A 17 -7.12 -0.17 5.25
C GLU A 17 -6.20 -1.15 5.99
N PHE A 18 -5.46 -1.98 5.24
CA PHE A 18 -4.51 -2.90 5.84
C PHE A 18 -3.47 -2.15 6.67
N LEU A 19 -2.93 -1.08 6.11
CA LEU A 19 -1.91 -0.28 6.81
C LEU A 19 -2.48 0.43 8.03
N LYS A 20 -3.72 0.90 7.97
CA LYS A 20 -4.36 1.52 9.13
C LYS A 20 -4.46 0.55 10.30
N ASN A 21 -4.70 -0.71 10.02
CA ASN A 21 -4.87 -1.74 11.05
C ASN A 21 -3.57 -2.46 11.42
N ALA A 22 -2.49 -2.21 10.69
CA ALA A 22 -1.21 -2.85 10.95
C ALA A 22 -0.48 -2.15 12.10
N ASP A 23 0.29 -2.91 12.86
CA ASP A 23 1.13 -2.36 13.92
C ASP A 23 2.14 -1.38 13.32
N GLY A 24 2.18 -0.16 13.86
CA GLY A 24 3.08 0.86 13.36
C GLY A 24 2.71 1.41 11.99
N HIS A 25 1.58 0.98 11.45
CA HIS A 25 1.09 1.41 10.12
C HIS A 25 2.11 1.14 9.02
N ILE A 26 2.79 -0.01 9.11
CA ILE A 26 3.84 -0.39 8.17
C ILE A 26 3.66 -1.86 7.75
N ALA A 27 4.01 -2.16 6.50
CA ALA A 27 3.93 -3.51 5.98
C ALA A 27 4.93 -3.69 4.84
N THR A 28 5.23 -4.95 4.51
CA THR A 28 6.09 -5.25 3.35
C THR A 28 5.21 -5.43 2.11
N ILE A 29 5.85 -5.40 0.93
CA ILE A 29 5.13 -5.63 -0.33
C ILE A 29 4.45 -7.01 -0.34
N PRO A 30 5.13 -8.12 0.04
CA PRO A 30 4.44 -9.42 0.07
C PRO A 30 3.21 -9.45 0.98
N MET A 31 3.26 -8.76 2.11
CA MET A 31 2.11 -8.67 3.00
C MET A 31 0.94 -7.98 2.32
N LEU A 32 1.21 -6.89 1.62
CA LEU A 32 0.18 -6.14 0.91
C LEU A 32 -0.36 -6.94 -0.28
N ALA A 33 0.52 -7.64 -1.00
CA ALA A 33 0.10 -8.49 -2.12
C ALA A 33 -0.89 -9.54 -1.64
N ARG A 34 -0.60 -10.15 -0.49
CA ARG A 34 -1.49 -11.16 0.09
C ARG A 34 -2.82 -10.54 0.49
N ALA A 35 -2.78 -9.33 1.06
CA ALA A 35 -4.00 -8.64 1.50
C ALA A 35 -4.95 -8.30 0.35
N ILE A 36 -4.40 -8.03 -0.82
CA ILE A 36 -5.22 -7.67 -1.99
C ILE A 36 -5.40 -8.84 -2.96
N HIS A 37 -4.91 -10.03 -2.59
CA HIS A 37 -4.99 -11.24 -3.43
C HIS A 37 -4.38 -11.01 -4.82
N ALA A 38 -3.19 -10.43 -4.86
CA ALA A 38 -2.50 -10.12 -6.09
C ALA A 38 -1.03 -10.55 -6.00
N SER A 39 -0.33 -10.49 -7.12
CA SER A 39 1.10 -10.79 -7.14
C SER A 39 1.89 -9.62 -6.54
N SER A 40 3.12 -9.89 -6.12
CA SER A 40 3.98 -8.83 -5.60
C SER A 40 4.24 -7.72 -6.61
N PRO A 41 4.50 -8.00 -7.89
CA PRO A 41 4.65 -6.93 -8.88
C PRO A 41 3.41 -6.04 -8.98
N THR A 42 2.21 -6.63 -8.92
CA THR A 42 0.98 -5.86 -8.96
C THR A 42 0.85 -4.97 -7.73
N ALA A 43 1.09 -5.54 -6.54
CA ALA A 43 1.04 -4.78 -5.30
C ALA A 43 2.04 -3.63 -5.32
N LYS A 44 3.24 -3.89 -5.82
CA LYS A 44 4.28 -2.87 -5.93
C LYS A 44 3.83 -1.72 -6.82
N SER A 45 3.19 -2.04 -7.95
CA SER A 45 2.67 -1.02 -8.87
C SER A 45 1.62 -0.13 -8.20
N ILE A 46 0.70 -0.76 -7.45
CA ILE A 46 -0.34 -0.01 -6.74
C ILE A 46 0.27 0.88 -5.65
N VAL A 47 1.26 0.33 -4.94
CA VAL A 47 1.94 1.08 -3.88
C VAL A 47 2.67 2.31 -4.44
N TRP A 48 3.32 2.17 -5.61
CA TRP A 48 3.98 3.30 -6.24
C TRP A 48 2.99 4.42 -6.57
N GLU A 49 1.78 4.06 -7.01
CA GLU A 49 0.75 5.06 -7.27
C GLU A 49 0.34 5.76 -5.97
N LEU A 50 0.19 5.01 -4.89
CA LEU A 50 -0.15 5.58 -3.59
C LEU A 50 0.95 6.51 -3.07
N GLU A 51 2.20 6.18 -3.37
CA GLU A 51 3.32 7.05 -2.99
C GLU A 51 3.27 8.36 -3.76
N VAL A 52 2.98 8.29 -5.05
CA VAL A 52 2.83 9.50 -5.88
C VAL A 52 1.69 10.37 -5.34
N GLU A 53 0.61 9.74 -4.87
CA GLU A 53 -0.52 10.43 -4.26
C GLU A 53 -0.23 10.90 -2.84
N ARG A 54 0.94 10.60 -2.32
CA ARG A 54 1.39 10.98 -0.98
C ARG A 54 0.54 10.40 0.14
N LYS A 55 0.02 9.20 -0.09
CA LYS A 55 -0.74 8.48 0.93
C LYS A 55 0.12 7.48 1.67
N VAL A 56 1.21 7.02 1.06
CA VAL A 56 2.17 6.11 1.69
C VAL A 56 3.59 6.57 1.36
N SER A 57 4.54 6.11 2.18
CA SER A 57 5.97 6.29 1.94
C SER A 57 6.58 4.90 1.77
N VAL A 58 7.53 4.78 0.87
CA VAL A 58 8.24 3.51 0.65
C VAL A 58 9.69 3.70 1.04
N VAL A 59 10.18 2.85 1.93
CA VAL A 59 11.59 2.86 2.33
C VAL A 59 12.15 1.46 2.18
N MET A 60 13.45 1.37 1.90
CA MET A 60 14.11 0.09 1.80
C MET A 60 14.86 -0.20 3.09
N LEU A 61 14.55 -1.34 3.71
CA LEU A 61 15.20 -1.76 4.94
C LEU A 61 15.58 -3.24 4.79
N GLY A 62 16.86 -3.53 5.02
CA GLY A 62 17.34 -4.91 4.95
C GLY A 62 17.05 -5.61 3.64
N GLY A 63 17.10 -4.89 2.53
CA GLY A 63 16.85 -5.45 1.22
C GLY A 63 15.38 -5.62 0.87
N GLN A 64 14.47 -5.16 1.73
CA GLN A 64 13.04 -5.24 1.49
C GLN A 64 12.43 -3.84 1.43
N TYR A 65 11.41 -3.71 0.59
CA TYR A 65 10.61 -2.49 0.56
C TYR A 65 9.60 -2.51 1.70
N MET A 66 9.62 -1.48 2.53
CA MET A 66 8.65 -1.30 3.60
C MET A 66 7.73 -0.16 3.21
N VAL A 67 6.43 -0.39 3.33
CA VAL A 67 5.40 0.59 2.97
C VAL A 67 4.79 1.11 4.25
N LYS A 68 4.85 2.42 4.44
CA LYS A 68 4.36 3.07 5.65
C LYS A 68 3.24 4.04 5.28
N LEU A 69 2.16 4.01 6.05
CA LEU A 69 1.06 4.96 5.85
C LEU A 69 1.54 6.36 6.22
N GLU A 70 1.23 7.35 5.36
CA GLU A 70 1.61 8.73 5.63
C GLU A 70 0.85 9.26 6.84
N GLU A 71 1.56 10.03 7.66
CA GLU A 71 1.02 10.55 8.91
C GLU A 71 -0.24 11.38 8.70
N ARG A 72 -0.26 12.17 7.65
CA ARG A 72 -1.44 13.01 7.36
C ARG A 72 -2.67 12.17 7.02
N VAL A 73 -2.50 10.98 6.42
CA VAL A 73 -3.61 10.07 6.14
C VAL A 73 -4.17 9.53 7.45
N ILE A 74 -3.27 9.20 8.39
CA ILE A 74 -3.67 8.73 9.71
C ILE A 74 -4.49 9.81 10.42
N LYS A 75 -4.05 11.06 10.35
CA LYS A 75 -4.72 12.19 11.01
C LYS A 75 -6.05 12.53 10.38
N ASP A 76 -6.15 12.42 9.05
CA ASP A 76 -7.36 12.78 8.32
C ASP A 76 -8.51 11.82 8.56
N ASP A 77 -8.25 10.70 9.21
CA ASP A 77 -9.26 9.70 9.55
C ASP A 77 -10.06 10.05 10.80
N TYR A 78 -9.75 11.15 11.44
CA TYR A 78 -10.41 11.51 12.69
C TYR A 78 -11.28 12.74 12.56
#